data_4f8eea24567ad0e5a5b5826e68d47c71
#
_entry.id   4f8eea24567ad0e5a5b5826e68d47c71
#
_cell.length_a   1.000
_cell.length_b   1.000
_cell.length_c   1.000
_cell.angle_alpha   90.00
_cell.angle_beta   90.00
_cell.angle_gamma   90.00
#
_symmetry.space_group_name_H-M   'P 1'
#
loop_
_entity.id
_entity.type
_entity.pdbx_description
1 polymer ?
#
loop_
_entity_poly.entity_id
_entity_poly.type
_entity_poly.pdbx_seq_one_letter_code
_entity_poly.pdbx_strand_id
1 'polypeptide(L)'
;MLGAAVNAIAVFLSGLVGLKLANYIEPCYKDAIMKFLPLTIVVLGIESALKGDVIIVLISMILGVIIGEYFDLEGKLNNFANTLKDKFIKNEDNDFATGFVSGTLIFCVGSLGILGAIEAGVNGDNSILYTKAIIDSLSSIFLSTTLGIGVACSAGVIFLYEGLIALLSGFLAPILTPEILANISGVGGITIIAVGLSMLNLVKFKLVNSLPAIVIPVIIGLILNLF
;
A
#
# COMPACT_ATOMS: atom_id res chain seq x y z
N MET A 1 5.33 -15.26 -9.68
CA MET A 1 4.59 -14.42 -10.67
C MET A 1 3.07 -14.67 -10.67
N LEU A 2 2.61 -15.93 -10.59
CA LEU A 2 1.18 -16.24 -10.65
C LEU A 2 0.40 -15.59 -9.49
N GLY A 3 0.90 -15.68 -8.26
CA GLY A 3 0.25 -15.08 -7.08
C GLY A 3 0.10 -13.57 -7.18
N ALA A 4 1.13 -12.85 -7.64
CA ALA A 4 1.08 -11.41 -7.87
C ALA A 4 0.03 -11.03 -8.93
N ALA A 5 -0.06 -11.81 -10.02
CA ALA A 5 -1.07 -11.60 -11.04
C ALA A 5 -2.49 -11.83 -10.49
N VAL A 6 -2.69 -12.89 -9.71
CA VAL A 6 -3.99 -13.18 -9.08
C VAL A 6 -4.39 -12.07 -8.12
N ASN A 7 -3.46 -11.59 -7.26
CA ASN A 7 -3.74 -10.49 -6.35
C ASN A 7 -4.14 -9.21 -7.11
N ALA A 8 -3.35 -8.80 -8.09
CA ALA A 8 -3.64 -7.60 -8.87
C ALA A 8 -4.98 -7.69 -9.62
N ILE A 9 -5.27 -8.83 -10.28
CA ILE A 9 -6.54 -9.03 -10.98
C ILE A 9 -7.71 -8.99 -9.99
N ALA A 10 -7.55 -9.62 -8.83
CA ALA A 10 -8.56 -9.65 -7.78
C ALA A 10 -8.87 -8.23 -7.27
N VAL A 11 -7.84 -7.43 -6.97
CA VAL A 11 -7.99 -6.02 -6.56
C VAL A 11 -8.66 -5.19 -7.66
N PHE A 12 -8.25 -5.36 -8.93
CA PHE A 12 -8.84 -4.64 -10.04
C PHE A 12 -10.34 -4.95 -10.22
N LEU A 13 -10.68 -6.24 -10.30
CA LEU A 13 -12.07 -6.66 -10.50
C LEU A 13 -12.95 -6.28 -9.31
N SER A 14 -12.47 -6.48 -8.10
CA SER A 14 -13.19 -6.10 -6.88
C SER A 14 -13.36 -4.58 -6.77
N GLY A 15 -12.38 -3.79 -7.19
CA GLY A 15 -12.49 -2.34 -7.29
C GLY A 15 -13.58 -1.90 -8.28
N LEU A 16 -13.68 -2.56 -9.44
CA LEU A 16 -14.77 -2.30 -10.40
C LEU A 16 -16.14 -2.68 -9.82
N VAL A 17 -16.22 -3.75 -9.04
CA VAL A 17 -17.46 -4.12 -8.33
C VAL A 17 -17.81 -3.03 -7.32
N GLY A 18 -16.84 -2.53 -6.54
CA GLY A 18 -17.02 -1.44 -5.59
C GLY A 18 -17.56 -0.18 -6.26
N LEU A 19 -17.03 0.19 -7.43
CA LEU A 19 -17.54 1.32 -8.22
C LEU A 19 -19.01 1.15 -8.66
N LYS A 20 -19.39 -0.05 -9.07
CA LYS A 20 -20.79 -0.35 -9.40
C LYS A 20 -21.68 -0.25 -8.17
N LEU A 21 -21.25 -0.83 -7.04
CA LEU A 21 -21.98 -0.77 -5.78
C LEU A 21 -22.16 0.68 -5.30
N ALA A 22 -21.18 1.54 -5.55
CA ALA A 22 -21.27 2.96 -5.20
C ALA A 22 -22.51 3.66 -5.78
N ASN A 23 -23.02 3.20 -6.94
CA ASN A 23 -24.21 3.78 -7.57
C ASN A 23 -25.52 3.34 -6.90
N TYR A 24 -25.50 2.25 -6.12
CA TYR A 24 -26.67 1.72 -5.43
C TYR A 24 -26.70 2.11 -3.94
N ILE A 25 -25.61 2.68 -3.43
CA ILE A 25 -25.51 3.12 -2.04
C ILE A 25 -26.01 4.56 -1.95
N GLU A 26 -27.03 4.79 -1.15
CA GLU A 26 -27.54 6.13 -0.90
C GLU A 26 -26.47 7.03 -0.25
N PRO A 27 -26.49 8.36 -0.52
CA PRO A 27 -25.49 9.30 0.00
C PRO A 27 -25.30 9.23 1.52
N CYS A 28 -26.38 9.02 2.27
CA CYS A 28 -26.33 8.87 3.74
C CYS A 28 -25.44 7.70 4.18
N TYR A 29 -25.54 6.55 3.51
CA TYR A 29 -24.68 5.39 3.83
C TYR A 29 -23.24 5.60 3.38
N LYS A 30 -23.01 6.27 2.23
CA LYS A 30 -21.67 6.66 1.80
C LYS A 30 -20.97 7.53 2.85
N ASP A 31 -21.66 8.54 3.37
CA ASP A 31 -21.10 9.43 4.39
C ASP A 31 -20.78 8.67 5.68
N ALA A 32 -21.63 7.72 6.08
CA ALA A 32 -21.36 6.87 7.23
C ALA A 32 -20.11 5.99 7.00
N ILE A 33 -20.04 5.31 5.84
CA ILE A 33 -18.89 4.48 5.47
C ILE A 33 -17.60 5.31 5.46
N MET A 34 -17.62 6.51 4.87
CA MET A 34 -16.47 7.42 4.81
C MET A 34 -15.94 7.84 6.19
N LYS A 35 -16.76 7.79 7.23
CA LYS A 35 -16.35 8.09 8.61
C LYS A 35 -15.74 6.88 9.33
N PHE A 36 -16.27 5.69 9.08
CA PHE A 36 -15.84 4.48 9.82
C PHE A 36 -14.72 3.71 9.09
N LEU A 37 -14.71 3.68 7.77
CA LEU A 37 -13.67 2.99 6.99
C LEU A 37 -12.25 3.49 7.33
N PRO A 38 -11.98 4.81 7.38
CA PRO A 38 -10.66 5.30 7.76
C PRO A 38 -10.23 4.91 9.17
N LEU A 39 -11.18 4.80 10.12
CA LEU A 39 -10.87 4.32 11.47
C LEU A 39 -10.40 2.87 11.46
N THR A 40 -11.02 2.03 10.62
CA THR A 40 -10.56 0.65 10.43
C THR A 40 -9.16 0.60 9.84
N ILE A 41 -8.85 1.48 8.88
CA ILE A 41 -7.50 1.63 8.29
C ILE A 41 -6.49 2.03 9.36
N VAL A 42 -6.84 2.96 10.26
CA VAL A 42 -5.98 3.32 11.40
C VAL A 42 -5.69 2.12 12.31
N VAL A 43 -6.70 1.30 12.62
CA VAL A 43 -6.53 0.09 13.45
C VAL A 43 -5.58 -0.91 12.77
N LEU A 44 -5.74 -1.15 11.47
CA LEU A 44 -4.82 -2.00 10.69
C LEU A 44 -3.39 -1.44 10.69
N GLY A 45 -3.27 -0.12 10.59
CA GLY A 45 -1.98 0.56 10.70
C GLY A 45 -1.34 0.38 12.07
N ILE A 46 -2.09 0.48 13.16
CA ILE A 46 -1.59 0.26 14.52
C ILE A 46 -1.12 -1.19 14.68
N GLU A 47 -1.92 -2.17 14.25
CA GLU A 47 -1.54 -3.59 14.29
C GLU A 47 -0.21 -3.84 13.56
N SER A 48 -0.02 -3.24 12.40
CA SER A 48 1.21 -3.36 11.63
C SER A 48 2.38 -2.60 12.28
N ALA A 49 2.13 -1.41 12.85
CA ALA A 49 3.15 -0.59 13.50
C ALA A 49 3.76 -1.27 14.73
N LEU A 50 2.95 -2.01 15.48
CA LEU A 50 3.37 -2.74 16.69
C LEU A 50 4.27 -3.96 16.40
N LYS A 51 4.44 -4.38 15.16
CA LYS A 51 5.31 -5.50 14.78
C LYS A 51 6.79 -5.11 14.75
N GLY A 52 7.10 -3.84 14.49
CA GLY A 52 8.46 -3.34 14.37
C GLY A 52 9.06 -2.88 15.69
N ASP A 53 10.41 -2.84 15.74
CA ASP A 53 11.13 -2.17 16.80
C ASP A 53 10.90 -0.65 16.71
N VAL A 54 10.45 -0.06 17.83
CA VAL A 54 10.04 1.35 17.87
C VAL A 54 11.18 2.29 17.49
N ILE A 55 12.41 1.99 17.87
CA ILE A 55 13.58 2.83 17.60
C ILE A 55 13.94 2.77 16.12
N ILE A 56 13.98 1.57 15.56
CA ILE A 56 14.27 1.35 14.12
C ILE A 56 13.18 2.01 13.27
N VAL A 57 11.91 1.84 13.64
CA VAL A 57 10.78 2.45 12.95
C VAL A 57 10.87 3.99 13.01
N LEU A 58 11.18 4.56 14.19
CA LEU A 58 11.32 6.01 14.37
C LEU A 58 12.43 6.58 13.49
N ILE A 59 13.62 5.98 13.53
CA ILE A 59 14.77 6.42 12.72
C ILE A 59 14.43 6.31 11.23
N SER A 60 13.81 5.21 10.84
CA SER A 60 13.42 4.95 9.45
C SER A 60 12.42 5.99 8.93
N MET A 61 11.41 6.33 9.74
CA MET A 61 10.43 7.35 9.38
C MET A 61 11.07 8.73 9.23
N ILE A 62 11.92 9.14 10.18
CA ILE A 62 12.59 10.45 10.12
C ILE A 62 13.46 10.55 8.86
N LEU A 63 14.34 9.58 8.64
CA LEU A 63 15.25 9.61 7.49
C LEU A 63 14.50 9.47 6.17
N GLY A 64 13.54 8.55 6.13
CA GLY A 64 12.76 8.29 4.92
C GLY A 64 11.91 9.49 4.48
N VAL A 65 11.24 10.17 5.41
CA VAL A 65 10.46 11.37 5.11
C VAL A 65 11.36 12.52 4.65
N ILE A 66 12.54 12.71 5.26
CA ILE A 66 13.51 13.73 4.81
C ILE A 66 13.95 13.43 3.36
N ILE A 67 14.27 12.18 3.04
CA ILE A 67 14.65 11.78 1.68
C ILE A 67 13.48 12.00 0.71
N GLY A 68 12.28 11.58 1.09
CA GLY A 68 11.09 11.73 0.24
C GLY A 68 10.72 13.19 -0.03
N GLU A 69 10.84 14.05 0.97
CA GLU A 69 10.61 15.50 0.84
C GLU A 69 11.67 16.15 -0.05
N TYR A 70 12.95 15.77 0.13
CA TYR A 70 14.04 16.26 -0.71
C TYR A 70 13.84 15.96 -2.20
N PHE A 71 13.32 14.78 -2.52
CA PHE A 71 13.04 14.36 -3.90
C PHE A 71 11.65 14.76 -4.40
N ASP A 72 10.79 15.33 -3.56
CA ASP A 72 9.38 15.63 -3.84
C ASP A 72 8.64 14.45 -4.52
N LEU A 73 8.67 13.30 -3.87
CA LEU A 73 8.06 12.08 -4.41
C LEU A 73 6.54 12.20 -4.57
N GLU A 74 5.88 12.90 -3.64
CA GLU A 74 4.44 13.19 -3.70
C GLU A 74 4.08 13.96 -4.97
N GLY A 75 4.81 15.04 -5.27
CA GLY A 75 4.58 15.85 -6.47
C GLY A 75 4.80 15.03 -7.75
N LYS A 76 5.84 14.21 -7.79
CA LYS A 76 6.13 13.34 -8.95
C LYS A 76 5.04 12.30 -9.18
N LEU A 77 4.56 11.64 -8.11
CA LEU A 77 3.51 10.65 -8.23
C LEU A 77 2.16 11.27 -8.60
N ASN A 78 1.82 12.44 -8.02
CA ASN A 78 0.61 13.16 -8.40
C ASN A 78 0.62 13.58 -9.87
N ASN A 79 1.75 14.05 -10.39
CA ASN A 79 1.91 14.36 -11.80
C ASN A 79 1.74 13.11 -12.68
N PHE A 80 2.30 11.97 -12.26
CA PHE A 80 2.12 10.71 -12.95
C PHE A 80 0.64 10.24 -12.93
N ALA A 81 0.00 10.31 -11.77
CA ALA A 81 -1.41 9.95 -11.61
C ALA A 81 -2.33 10.84 -12.47
N ASN A 82 -2.06 12.15 -12.53
CA ASN A 82 -2.79 13.08 -13.39
C ASN A 82 -2.58 12.75 -14.87
N THR A 83 -1.37 12.41 -15.28
CA THR A 83 -1.07 11.98 -16.66
C THR A 83 -1.84 10.71 -17.04
N LEU A 84 -1.95 9.75 -16.12
CA LEU A 84 -2.76 8.54 -16.31
C LEU A 84 -4.25 8.88 -16.40
N LYS A 85 -4.74 9.75 -15.51
CA LYS A 85 -6.11 10.25 -15.52
C LYS A 85 -6.46 10.85 -16.89
N ASP A 86 -5.67 11.80 -17.36
CA ASP A 86 -5.90 12.51 -18.63
C ASP A 86 -5.90 11.58 -19.83
N LYS A 87 -5.11 10.50 -19.79
CA LYS A 87 -4.97 9.54 -20.89
C LYS A 87 -6.07 8.49 -20.94
N PHE A 88 -6.57 8.04 -19.77
CA PHE A 88 -7.46 6.88 -19.66
C PHE A 88 -8.86 7.21 -19.12
N ILE A 89 -9.06 8.36 -18.45
CA ILE A 89 -10.29 8.66 -17.72
C ILE A 89 -10.80 10.03 -18.17
N LYS A 90 -11.85 10.03 -18.98
CA LYS A 90 -12.44 11.24 -19.56
C LYS A 90 -13.38 12.02 -18.64
N ASN A 91 -13.67 11.53 -17.44
CA ASN A 91 -14.57 12.18 -16.48
C ASN A 91 -13.80 12.92 -15.39
N GLU A 92 -14.33 14.06 -14.94
CA GLU A 92 -13.79 14.90 -13.87
C GLU A 92 -13.90 14.22 -12.47
N ASP A 93 -13.19 13.12 -12.28
CA ASP A 93 -13.11 12.48 -10.96
C ASP A 93 -11.92 13.11 -10.22
N ASN A 94 -12.22 14.11 -9.37
CA ASN A 94 -11.18 14.83 -8.62
C ASN A 94 -10.46 13.94 -7.58
N ASP A 95 -11.00 12.77 -7.27
CA ASP A 95 -10.49 11.86 -6.25
C ASP A 95 -9.59 10.74 -6.81
N PHE A 96 -9.36 10.68 -8.13
CA PHE A 96 -8.54 9.62 -8.75
C PHE A 96 -7.15 9.50 -8.11
N ALA A 97 -6.42 10.60 -7.97
CA ALA A 97 -5.08 10.61 -7.40
C ALA A 97 -5.10 10.13 -5.94
N THR A 98 -6.06 10.59 -5.15
CA THR A 98 -6.24 10.17 -3.76
C THR A 98 -6.52 8.66 -3.67
N GLY A 99 -7.43 8.15 -4.48
CA GLY A 99 -7.76 6.72 -4.53
C GLY A 99 -6.58 5.86 -4.99
N PHE A 100 -5.86 6.30 -6.03
CA PHE A 100 -4.69 5.61 -6.55
C PHE A 100 -3.54 5.54 -5.52
N VAL A 101 -3.22 6.67 -4.90
CA VAL A 101 -2.16 6.75 -3.87
C VAL A 101 -2.54 5.96 -2.64
N SER A 102 -3.75 6.16 -2.09
CA SER A 102 -4.21 5.44 -0.91
C SER A 102 -4.29 3.93 -1.14
N GLY A 103 -4.85 3.49 -2.27
CA GLY A 103 -4.88 2.08 -2.65
C GLY A 103 -3.48 1.50 -2.78
N THR A 104 -2.57 2.18 -3.47
CA THR A 104 -1.17 1.74 -3.61
C THR A 104 -0.51 1.58 -2.25
N LEU A 105 -0.63 2.55 -1.35
CA LEU A 105 -0.02 2.48 -0.03
C LEU A 105 -0.62 1.36 0.83
N ILE A 106 -1.94 1.26 0.89
CA ILE A 106 -2.62 0.24 1.70
C ILE A 106 -2.27 -1.18 1.21
N PHE A 107 -2.21 -1.40 -0.11
CA PHE A 107 -2.01 -2.73 -0.66
C PHE A 107 -0.53 -3.12 -0.81
N CYS A 108 0.37 -2.16 -1.07
CA CYS A 108 1.80 -2.47 -1.23
C CYS A 108 2.57 -2.40 0.08
N VAL A 109 2.11 -1.61 1.06
CA VAL A 109 2.80 -1.43 2.33
C VAL A 109 2.37 -2.53 3.31
N GLY A 110 3.29 -3.45 3.59
CA GLY A 110 3.05 -4.55 4.52
C GLY A 110 3.94 -5.76 4.24
N SER A 111 4.29 -6.50 5.30
CA SER A 111 5.17 -7.67 5.19
C SER A 111 4.54 -8.81 4.38
N LEU A 112 3.21 -8.94 4.37
CA LEU A 112 2.55 -10.06 3.67
C LEU A 112 2.79 -10.04 2.16
N GLY A 113 2.80 -8.85 1.53
CA GLY A 113 3.11 -8.73 0.09
C GLY A 113 4.54 -9.11 -0.21
N ILE A 114 5.49 -8.66 0.61
CA ILE A 114 6.92 -8.97 0.45
C ILE A 114 7.18 -10.45 0.70
N LEU A 115 6.73 -10.97 1.85
CA LEU A 115 6.93 -12.36 2.24
C LEU A 115 6.28 -13.30 1.22
N GLY A 116 5.03 -13.03 0.82
CA GLY A 116 4.32 -13.85 -0.16
C GLY A 116 4.97 -13.82 -1.54
N ALA A 117 5.52 -12.67 -1.95
CA ALA A 117 6.25 -12.57 -3.21
C ALA A 117 7.60 -13.33 -3.17
N ILE A 118 8.30 -13.29 -2.03
CA ILE A 118 9.53 -14.08 -1.82
C ILE A 118 9.22 -15.57 -1.86
N GLU A 119 8.22 -16.05 -1.11
CA GLU A 119 7.81 -17.46 -1.11
C GLU A 119 7.39 -17.95 -2.49
N ALA A 120 6.62 -17.12 -3.21
CA ALA A 120 6.22 -17.43 -4.57
C ALA A 120 7.41 -17.50 -5.55
N GLY A 121 8.46 -16.70 -5.31
CA GLY A 121 9.63 -16.68 -6.19
C GLY A 121 10.66 -17.77 -5.86
N VAL A 122 10.91 -18.04 -4.58
CA VAL A 122 11.91 -19.04 -4.12
C VAL A 122 11.33 -20.45 -4.14
N ASN A 123 10.15 -20.62 -3.52
CA ASN A 123 9.56 -21.94 -3.28
C ASN A 123 8.42 -22.28 -4.25
N GLY A 124 7.98 -21.33 -5.08
CA GLY A 124 6.81 -21.50 -5.96
C GLY A 124 5.47 -21.49 -5.19
N ASP A 125 5.49 -21.26 -3.87
CA ASP A 125 4.29 -21.25 -3.03
C ASP A 125 3.59 -19.87 -3.08
N ASN A 126 2.38 -19.85 -3.62
CA ASN A 126 1.57 -18.65 -3.78
C ASN A 126 0.50 -18.49 -2.69
N SER A 127 0.46 -19.35 -1.67
CA SER A 127 -0.62 -19.40 -0.66
C SER A 127 -0.80 -18.09 0.08
N ILE A 128 0.31 -17.42 0.45
CA ILE A 128 0.29 -16.11 1.12
C ILE A 128 -0.30 -15.04 0.22
N LEU A 129 0.10 -15.00 -1.07
CA LEU A 129 -0.44 -14.03 -2.02
C LEU A 129 -1.92 -14.29 -2.36
N TYR A 130 -2.38 -15.54 -2.35
CA TYR A 130 -3.80 -15.85 -2.51
C TYR A 130 -4.62 -15.40 -1.31
N THR A 131 -4.12 -15.61 -0.09
CA THR A 131 -4.75 -15.10 1.13
C THR A 131 -4.81 -13.58 1.10
N LYS A 132 -3.70 -12.94 0.71
CA LYS A 132 -3.65 -11.49 0.54
C LYS A 132 -4.64 -11.00 -0.51
N ALA A 133 -4.77 -11.68 -1.64
CA ALA A 133 -5.73 -11.34 -2.70
C ALA A 133 -7.18 -11.28 -2.19
N ILE A 134 -7.56 -12.18 -1.27
CA ILE A 134 -8.90 -12.16 -0.64
C ILE A 134 -9.05 -10.90 0.23
N ILE A 135 -8.07 -10.62 1.09
CA ILE A 135 -8.09 -9.46 2.00
C ILE A 135 -8.11 -8.16 1.20
N ASP A 136 -7.21 -8.02 0.23
CA ASP A 136 -7.09 -6.83 -0.61
C ASP A 136 -8.35 -6.62 -1.47
N SER A 137 -8.97 -7.69 -1.97
CA SER A 137 -10.21 -7.61 -2.74
C SER A 137 -11.36 -7.04 -1.92
N LEU A 138 -11.56 -7.52 -0.69
CA LEU A 138 -12.58 -6.99 0.21
C LEU A 138 -12.33 -5.50 0.49
N SER A 139 -11.10 -5.15 0.81
CA SER A 139 -10.71 -3.75 1.04
C SER A 139 -10.90 -2.89 -0.21
N SER A 140 -10.56 -3.41 -1.40
CA SER A 140 -10.72 -2.72 -2.67
C SER A 140 -12.18 -2.42 -3.00
N ILE A 141 -13.12 -3.36 -2.71
CA ILE A 141 -14.56 -3.09 -2.87
C ILE A 141 -14.94 -1.85 -2.08
N PHE A 142 -14.66 -1.84 -0.77
CA PHE A 142 -15.08 -0.74 0.10
C PHE A 142 -14.36 0.58 -0.22
N LEU A 143 -13.05 0.54 -0.46
CA LEU A 143 -12.27 1.73 -0.81
C LEU A 143 -12.74 2.34 -2.14
N SER A 144 -13.05 1.52 -3.13
CA SER A 144 -13.51 2.01 -4.45
C SER A 144 -14.90 2.64 -4.40
N THR A 145 -15.78 2.23 -3.47
CA THR A 145 -17.09 2.90 -3.29
C THR A 145 -16.94 4.36 -2.88
N THR A 146 -15.81 4.71 -2.26
CA THR A 146 -15.57 6.01 -1.65
C THR A 146 -14.49 6.83 -2.35
N LEU A 147 -13.40 6.18 -2.78
CA LEU A 147 -12.23 6.81 -3.40
C LEU A 147 -12.17 6.65 -4.93
N GLY A 148 -13.21 6.06 -5.51
CA GLY A 148 -13.35 5.98 -6.96
C GLY A 148 -12.43 4.96 -7.64
N ILE A 149 -12.30 5.10 -8.97
CA ILE A 149 -11.58 4.17 -9.84
C ILE A 149 -10.06 4.14 -9.60
N GLY A 150 -9.50 5.17 -8.96
CA GLY A 150 -8.09 5.22 -8.63
C GLY A 150 -7.63 4.00 -7.83
N VAL A 151 -8.47 3.51 -6.92
CA VAL A 151 -8.19 2.30 -6.12
C VAL A 151 -8.05 1.06 -7.02
N ALA A 152 -8.95 0.87 -7.98
CA ALA A 152 -8.83 -0.25 -8.93
C ALA A 152 -7.54 -0.14 -9.79
N CYS A 153 -7.18 1.07 -10.20
CA CYS A 153 -5.96 1.32 -10.99
C CYS A 153 -4.66 1.04 -10.21
N SER A 154 -4.67 1.07 -8.87
CA SER A 154 -3.51 0.70 -8.05
C SER A 154 -3.10 -0.77 -8.23
N ALA A 155 -3.99 -1.62 -8.75
CA ALA A 155 -3.69 -3.01 -9.09
C ALA A 155 -2.46 -3.16 -10.01
N GLY A 156 -2.24 -2.21 -10.92
CA GLY A 156 -1.04 -2.19 -11.77
C GLY A 156 0.24 -2.04 -10.98
N VAL A 157 0.23 -1.20 -9.94
CA VAL A 157 1.38 -1.01 -9.04
C VAL A 157 1.61 -2.25 -8.18
N ILE A 158 0.53 -2.87 -7.67
CA ILE A 158 0.60 -4.11 -6.89
C ILE A 158 1.28 -5.21 -7.73
N PHE A 159 0.84 -5.39 -8.98
CA PHE A 159 1.43 -6.39 -9.87
C PHE A 159 2.93 -6.16 -10.09
N LEU A 160 3.31 -4.91 -10.37
CA LEU A 160 4.71 -4.55 -10.57
C LEU A 160 5.53 -4.76 -9.30
N TYR A 161 5.02 -4.33 -8.16
CA TYR A 161 5.69 -4.42 -6.86
C TYR A 161 5.91 -5.88 -6.44
N GLU A 162 4.84 -6.67 -6.34
CA GLU A 162 4.92 -8.08 -5.93
C GLU A 162 5.64 -8.92 -6.99
N GLY A 163 5.42 -8.62 -8.27
CA GLY A 163 6.09 -9.29 -9.38
C GLY A 163 7.60 -9.06 -9.40
N LEU A 164 8.06 -7.83 -9.17
CA LEU A 164 9.49 -7.52 -9.07
C LEU A 164 10.13 -8.21 -7.86
N ILE A 165 9.46 -8.19 -6.70
CA ILE A 165 9.97 -8.90 -5.52
C ILE A 165 10.07 -10.41 -5.79
N ALA A 166 9.06 -11.01 -6.42
CA ALA A 166 9.08 -12.42 -6.76
C ALA A 166 10.18 -12.77 -7.78
N LEU A 167 10.46 -11.89 -8.74
CA LEU A 167 11.56 -12.06 -9.69
C LEU A 167 12.94 -11.95 -9.02
N LEU A 168 13.07 -11.05 -8.06
CA LEU A 168 14.31 -10.79 -7.33
C LEU A 168 14.42 -11.61 -6.03
N SER A 169 13.49 -12.51 -5.77
CA SER A 169 13.36 -13.25 -4.50
C SER A 169 14.62 -14.03 -4.12
N GLY A 170 15.30 -14.66 -5.09
CA GLY A 170 16.55 -15.37 -4.83
C GLY A 170 17.67 -14.48 -4.27
N PHE A 171 17.65 -13.20 -4.63
CA PHE A 171 18.59 -12.20 -4.11
C PHE A 171 18.08 -11.57 -2.80
N LEU A 172 16.77 -11.35 -2.69
CA LEU A 172 16.16 -10.66 -1.55
C LEU A 172 15.97 -11.57 -0.34
N ALA A 173 15.66 -12.85 -0.54
CA ALA A 173 15.38 -13.80 0.54
C ALA A 173 16.47 -13.88 1.62
N PRO A 174 17.77 -13.96 1.31
CA PRO A 174 18.81 -13.98 2.32
C PRO A 174 18.99 -12.66 3.09
N ILE A 175 18.49 -11.55 2.53
CA ILE A 175 18.61 -10.21 3.09
C ILE A 175 17.43 -9.89 4.02
N LEU A 176 16.22 -10.28 3.60
CA LEU A 176 14.97 -9.91 4.28
C LEU A 176 14.63 -10.90 5.40
N THR A 177 15.36 -10.79 6.50
CA THR A 177 15.11 -11.59 7.71
C THR A 177 13.72 -11.28 8.30
N PRO A 178 13.14 -12.18 9.13
CA PRO A 178 11.88 -11.92 9.83
C PRO A 178 11.88 -10.61 10.64
N GLU A 179 13.01 -10.25 11.23
CA GLU A 179 13.18 -9.00 11.97
C GLU A 179 13.11 -7.77 11.05
N ILE A 180 13.82 -7.80 9.93
CA ILE A 180 13.75 -6.73 8.91
C ILE A 180 12.31 -6.59 8.37
N LEU A 181 11.63 -7.70 8.08
CA LEU A 181 10.24 -7.70 7.63
C LEU A 181 9.28 -7.14 8.69
N ALA A 182 9.52 -7.42 9.98
CA ALA A 182 8.75 -6.83 11.07
C ALA A 182 8.94 -5.31 11.13
N ASN A 183 10.16 -4.81 10.97
CA ASN A 183 10.47 -3.38 10.94
C ASN A 183 9.89 -2.67 9.71
N ILE A 184 9.92 -3.31 8.54
CA ILE A 184 9.22 -2.82 7.34
C ILE A 184 7.72 -2.71 7.60
N SER A 185 7.12 -3.73 8.26
CA SER A 185 5.71 -3.68 8.66
C SER A 185 5.45 -2.53 9.63
N GLY A 186 6.38 -2.29 10.56
CA GLY A 186 6.31 -1.17 11.51
C GLY A 186 6.24 0.18 10.80
N VAL A 187 7.17 0.45 9.88
CA VAL A 187 7.19 1.66 9.04
C VAL A 187 5.91 1.79 8.22
N GLY A 188 5.51 0.68 7.59
CA GLY A 188 4.30 0.62 6.79
C GLY A 188 3.05 0.91 7.61
N GLY A 189 2.99 0.40 8.84
CA GLY A 189 1.90 0.64 9.77
C GLY A 189 1.73 2.14 10.08
N ILE A 190 2.82 2.86 10.34
CA ILE A 190 2.77 4.33 10.53
C ILE A 190 2.25 5.04 9.28
N THR A 191 2.69 4.61 8.10
CA THR A 191 2.20 5.17 6.83
C THR A 191 0.70 4.90 6.64
N ILE A 192 0.20 3.71 6.96
CA ILE A 192 -1.22 3.36 6.88
C ILE A 192 -2.05 4.18 7.88
N ILE A 193 -1.55 4.43 9.10
CA ILE A 193 -2.19 5.34 10.06
C ILE A 193 -2.33 6.73 9.43
N ALA A 194 -1.27 7.24 8.82
CA ALA A 194 -1.30 8.55 8.16
C ALA A 194 -2.32 8.59 7.00
N VAL A 195 -2.48 7.50 6.22
CA VAL A 195 -3.55 7.37 5.21
C VAL A 195 -4.92 7.51 5.85
N GLY A 196 -5.21 6.76 6.91
CA GLY A 196 -6.50 6.81 7.60
C GLY A 196 -6.82 8.20 8.18
N LEU A 197 -5.83 8.87 8.80
CA LEU A 197 -5.98 10.22 9.32
C LEU A 197 -6.20 11.26 8.20
N SER A 198 -5.53 11.09 7.06
CA SER A 198 -5.73 11.94 5.87
C SER A 198 -7.13 11.76 5.29
N MET A 199 -7.65 10.53 5.22
CA MET A 199 -9.01 10.24 4.75
C MET A 199 -10.08 10.86 5.67
N LEU A 200 -9.82 10.96 6.97
CA LEU A 200 -10.67 11.67 7.94
C LEU A 200 -10.56 13.20 7.82
N ASN A 201 -9.70 13.71 6.95
CA ASN A 201 -9.38 15.13 6.81
C ASN A 201 -8.88 15.80 8.11
N LEU A 202 -8.32 15.02 9.03
CA LEU A 202 -7.76 15.54 10.29
C LEU A 202 -6.41 16.21 10.07
N VAL A 203 -5.56 15.58 9.26
CA VAL A 203 -4.23 16.09 8.89
C VAL A 203 -3.94 15.70 7.43
N LYS A 204 -3.33 16.61 6.69
CA LYS A 204 -2.84 16.33 5.33
C LYS A 204 -1.38 15.93 5.39
N PHE A 205 -1.08 14.67 5.12
CA PHE A 205 0.28 14.16 4.99
C PHE A 205 0.67 14.06 3.52
N LYS A 206 1.94 14.30 3.22
CA LYS A 206 2.55 13.91 1.95
C LYS A 206 2.94 12.43 2.03
N LEU A 207 1.95 11.56 1.82
CA LEU A 207 2.03 10.13 2.10
C LEU A 207 3.14 9.44 1.33
N VAL A 208 3.35 9.81 0.07
CA VAL A 208 4.35 9.20 -0.82
C VAL A 208 5.77 9.54 -0.37
N ASN A 209 5.95 10.68 0.30
CA ASN A 209 7.24 11.07 0.83
C ASN A 209 7.70 10.18 1.99
N SER A 210 6.82 9.34 2.55
CA SER A 210 7.20 8.32 3.54
C SER A 210 7.74 7.01 2.91
N LEU A 211 7.57 6.78 1.61
CA LEU A 211 7.98 5.53 0.95
C LEU A 211 9.47 5.17 1.12
N PRO A 212 10.44 6.11 1.06
CA PRO A 212 11.84 5.76 1.29
C PRO A 212 12.10 5.17 2.67
N ALA A 213 11.23 5.45 3.67
CA ALA A 213 11.34 4.89 5.01
C ALA A 213 11.27 3.35 5.02
N ILE A 214 10.63 2.72 4.05
CA ILE A 214 10.53 1.25 3.92
C ILE A 214 11.89 0.62 3.64
N VAL A 215 12.80 1.33 3.00
CA VAL A 215 14.14 0.83 2.65
C VAL A 215 15.12 0.94 3.81
N ILE A 216 14.91 1.87 4.72
CA ILE A 216 15.84 2.13 5.83
C ILE A 216 16.00 0.93 6.77
N PRO A 217 14.95 0.19 7.19
CA PRO A 217 15.11 -1.02 8.01
C PRO A 217 15.99 -2.09 7.36
N VAL A 218 15.95 -2.18 6.02
CA VAL A 218 16.83 -3.11 5.29
C VAL A 218 18.29 -2.69 5.44
N ILE A 219 18.58 -1.39 5.27
CA ILE A 219 19.93 -0.85 5.41
C ILE A 219 20.44 -1.04 6.84
N ILE A 220 19.62 -0.71 7.85
CA ILE A 220 19.96 -0.88 9.26
C ILE A 220 20.24 -2.37 9.58
N GLY A 221 19.35 -3.27 9.14
CA GLY A 221 19.50 -4.70 9.35
C GLY A 221 20.76 -5.27 8.71
N LEU A 222 21.11 -4.81 7.49
CA LEU A 222 22.38 -5.20 6.86
C LEU A 222 23.59 -4.72 7.64
N ILE A 223 23.57 -3.51 8.18
CA ILE A 223 24.66 -2.97 8.99
C ILE A 223 24.78 -3.77 10.29
N LEU A 224 23.68 -4.05 10.98
CA LEU A 224 23.70 -4.81 12.24
C LEU A 224 24.14 -6.27 12.06
N ASN A 225 23.86 -6.88 10.90
CA ASN A 225 24.32 -8.25 10.60
C ASN A 225 25.78 -8.32 10.13
N LEU A 226 26.45 -7.18 9.92
CA LEU A 226 27.88 -7.10 9.59
C LEU A 226 28.77 -7.03 10.84
N PHE A 227 28.19 -6.81 12.01
CA PHE A 227 28.86 -6.76 13.31
C PHE A 227 28.37 -7.85 14.25
#